data_fe92df29b642f0e81fd3faa17a2b66c3
#
_entry.id   fe92df29b642f0e81fd3faa17a2b66c3
#
_cell.length_a   1.000
_cell.length_b   1.000
_cell.length_c   1.000
_cell.angle_alpha   90.00
_cell.angle_beta   90.00
_cell.angle_gamma   90.00
#
_symmetry.space_group_name_H-M   'P 1'
#
loop_
_entity.id
_entity.type
_entity.pdbx_description
1 polymer ?
#
loop_
_entity_poly.entity_id
_entity_poly.type
_entity_poly.pdbx_seq_one_letter_code
_entity_poly.pdbx_strand_id
1 'polypeptide(L)'
;EVKKALLDAGLSEKNVNAWLSDVKDYNKTIKNTGLVKKGFKKLSTKNPQYDENKIMELWNKKYPDFIGYNCRITAFDLMKDKISVKADAKVNASNLFMDQDALKHAPAKKFTKKQKHAFETLYSTLNTAYTTDVDTHIKKQKKAWKQNEVKISGTKASLITVVFHSSFGKNENELSIGHAGVLVPTKDKKLLFVEKLSFSLPYQVLKFDNRKQLNHYLMGMYDTSWGQEEAKPFIMENTNLMKDYRVIRKDK
;
A
#
# COMPACT_ATOMS: atom_id res chain seq x y z
N GLU A 1 12.58 8.93 -14.73
CA GLU A 1 13.19 8.83 -13.37
C GLU A 1 12.63 7.64 -12.60
N VAL A 2 11.30 7.52 -12.40
CA VAL A 2 10.66 6.47 -11.58
C VAL A 2 10.94 5.06 -12.13
N LYS A 3 10.69 4.79 -13.43
CA LYS A 3 10.99 3.49 -14.05
C LYS A 3 12.43 3.06 -13.76
N LYS A 4 13.37 3.98 -13.96
CA LYS A 4 14.79 3.69 -13.74
C LYS A 4 15.07 3.35 -12.28
N ALA A 5 14.52 4.09 -11.33
CA ALA A 5 14.71 3.82 -9.91
C ALA A 5 14.16 2.45 -9.48
N LEU A 6 12.98 2.05 -10.00
CA LEU A 6 12.39 0.73 -9.76
C LEU A 6 13.28 -0.40 -10.29
N LEU A 7 13.82 -0.26 -11.51
CA LEU A 7 14.73 -1.23 -12.11
C LEU A 7 16.09 -1.28 -11.38
N ASP A 8 16.68 -0.13 -11.06
CA ASP A 8 17.94 -0.02 -10.30
C ASP A 8 17.81 -0.63 -8.89
N ALA A 9 16.60 -0.63 -8.33
CA ALA A 9 16.29 -1.30 -7.07
C ALA A 9 16.14 -2.83 -7.20
N GLY A 10 16.15 -3.39 -8.41
CA GLY A 10 16.09 -4.82 -8.67
C GLY A 10 14.69 -5.39 -8.85
N LEU A 11 13.69 -4.55 -9.15
CA LEU A 11 12.37 -5.03 -9.58
C LEU A 11 12.43 -5.51 -11.02
N SER A 12 11.63 -6.52 -11.37
CA SER A 12 11.65 -7.07 -12.73
C SER A 12 11.10 -6.08 -13.76
N GLU A 13 11.72 -6.03 -14.93
CA GLU A 13 11.26 -5.17 -16.02
C GLU A 13 9.83 -5.51 -16.43
N LYS A 14 9.45 -6.78 -16.40
CA LYS A 14 8.09 -7.24 -16.67
C LYS A 14 7.07 -6.57 -15.75
N ASN A 15 7.30 -6.60 -14.43
CA ASN A 15 6.37 -6.03 -13.45
C ASN A 15 6.34 -4.50 -13.54
N VAL A 16 7.49 -3.86 -13.72
CA VAL A 16 7.58 -2.40 -13.88
C VAL A 16 6.87 -1.93 -15.14
N ASN A 17 7.02 -2.64 -16.27
CA ASN A 17 6.32 -2.30 -17.51
C ASN A 17 4.81 -2.54 -17.40
N ALA A 18 4.37 -3.61 -16.72
CA ALA A 18 2.95 -3.86 -16.45
C ALA A 18 2.34 -2.74 -15.61
N TRP A 19 3.00 -2.34 -14.51
CA TRP A 19 2.59 -1.20 -13.70
C TRP A 19 2.52 0.10 -14.51
N LEU A 20 3.51 0.39 -15.37
CA LEU A 20 3.49 1.57 -16.24
C LEU A 20 2.32 1.54 -17.24
N SER A 21 1.95 0.36 -17.72
CA SER A 21 0.78 0.19 -18.57
C SER A 21 -0.51 0.55 -17.83
N ASP A 22 -0.66 0.07 -16.59
CA ASP A 22 -1.81 0.40 -15.73
C ASP A 22 -1.87 1.91 -15.46
N VAL A 23 -0.73 2.53 -15.14
CA VAL A 23 -0.64 3.99 -14.92
C VAL A 23 -1.06 4.77 -16.16
N LYS A 24 -0.57 4.36 -17.34
CA LYS A 24 -0.92 5.02 -18.61
C LYS A 24 -2.40 4.89 -18.94
N ASP A 25 -2.96 3.69 -18.75
CA ASP A 25 -4.39 3.45 -18.98
C ASP A 25 -5.26 4.26 -18.04
N TYR A 26 -4.92 4.25 -16.74
CA TYR A 26 -5.62 5.04 -15.73
C TYR A 26 -5.57 6.53 -16.08
N ASN A 27 -4.39 7.10 -16.29
CA ASN A 27 -4.19 8.52 -16.58
C ASN A 27 -4.96 8.96 -17.83
N LYS A 28 -4.92 8.15 -18.90
CA LYS A 28 -5.68 8.40 -20.13
C LYS A 28 -7.18 8.37 -19.89
N THR A 29 -7.66 7.39 -19.12
CA THR A 29 -9.10 7.20 -18.83
C THR A 29 -9.66 8.38 -18.05
N ILE A 30 -8.94 8.84 -17.02
CA ILE A 30 -9.34 10.00 -16.21
C ILE A 30 -8.98 11.35 -16.87
N LYS A 31 -8.51 11.36 -18.11
CA LYS A 31 -8.10 12.56 -18.88
C LYS A 31 -7.08 13.42 -18.12
N ASN A 32 -6.17 12.79 -17.39
CA ASN A 32 -5.16 13.43 -16.53
C ASN A 32 -5.75 14.40 -15.49
N THR A 33 -6.99 14.19 -15.04
CA THR A 33 -7.68 15.06 -14.09
C THR A 33 -6.87 15.20 -12.78
N GLY A 34 -6.46 16.44 -12.46
CA GLY A 34 -5.70 16.75 -11.23
C GLY A 34 -4.24 16.30 -11.22
N LEU A 35 -3.74 15.65 -12.27
CA LEU A 35 -2.39 15.10 -12.30
C LEU A 35 -1.32 16.16 -12.54
N VAL A 36 -0.12 15.92 -12.03
CA VAL A 36 1.07 16.72 -12.31
C VAL A 36 1.50 16.50 -13.75
N LYS A 37 1.61 17.58 -14.53
CA LYS A 37 1.92 17.49 -15.97
C LYS A 37 3.35 17.04 -16.26
N LYS A 38 4.32 17.46 -15.42
CA LYS A 38 5.76 17.15 -15.62
C LYS A 38 6.52 17.24 -14.31
N GLY A 39 7.40 16.26 -14.08
CA GLY A 39 8.32 16.23 -12.93
C GLY A 39 7.61 16.12 -11.58
N PHE A 40 8.29 16.58 -10.54
CA PHE A 40 7.77 16.66 -9.17
C PHE A 40 7.35 18.09 -8.84
N LYS A 41 6.23 18.23 -8.15
CA LYS A 41 5.82 19.49 -7.52
C LYS A 41 6.08 19.41 -6.03
N LYS A 42 6.53 20.52 -5.44
CA LYS A 42 6.61 20.62 -3.98
C LYS A 42 5.21 20.46 -3.40
N LEU A 43 5.04 19.49 -2.49
CA LEU A 43 3.83 19.40 -1.71
C LEU A 43 3.82 20.56 -0.69
N SER A 44 2.72 21.29 -0.63
CA SER A 44 2.39 22.07 0.54
C SER A 44 2.09 21.09 1.71
N THR A 45 1.90 21.59 2.92
CA THR A 45 1.62 20.79 4.12
C THR A 45 0.36 19.92 4.05
N LYS A 46 -0.40 20.01 2.98
CA LYS A 46 -1.62 19.22 2.73
C LYS A 46 -1.39 18.21 1.63
N ASN A 47 -2.04 17.06 1.77
CA ASN A 47 -2.05 16.01 0.75
C ASN A 47 -2.58 16.54 -0.59
N PRO A 48 -2.15 15.94 -1.71
CA PRO A 48 -2.71 16.27 -3.01
C PRO A 48 -4.24 16.15 -2.98
N GLN A 49 -4.93 17.16 -3.47
CA GLN A 49 -6.38 17.16 -3.57
C GLN A 49 -6.75 16.76 -5.01
N TYR A 50 -7.61 15.75 -5.13
CA TYR A 50 -8.11 15.26 -6.40
C TYR A 50 -9.63 15.41 -6.45
N ASP A 51 -10.16 15.73 -7.63
CA ASP A 51 -11.61 15.68 -7.91
C ASP A 51 -12.03 14.22 -8.11
N GLU A 52 -12.28 13.53 -6.99
CA GLU A 52 -12.63 12.12 -6.96
C GLU A 52 -13.90 11.82 -7.74
N ASN A 53 -14.93 12.68 -7.63
CA ASN A 53 -16.19 12.50 -8.33
C ASN A 53 -15.99 12.52 -9.86
N LYS A 54 -15.20 13.47 -10.34
CA LYS A 54 -14.88 13.56 -11.77
C LYS A 54 -14.05 12.39 -12.27
N ILE A 55 -13.09 11.95 -11.47
CA ILE A 55 -12.26 10.79 -11.77
C ILE A 55 -13.13 9.53 -11.86
N MET A 56 -14.01 9.30 -10.88
CA MET A 56 -14.91 8.15 -10.86
C MET A 56 -15.88 8.15 -12.04
N GLU A 57 -16.48 9.31 -12.38
CA GLU A 57 -17.34 9.44 -13.55
C GLU A 57 -16.62 8.98 -14.83
N LEU A 58 -15.40 9.47 -15.04
CA LEU A 58 -14.59 9.13 -16.22
C LEU A 58 -14.16 7.66 -16.23
N TRP A 59 -13.79 7.13 -15.08
CA TRP A 59 -13.40 5.73 -14.93
C TRP A 59 -14.57 4.78 -15.21
N ASN A 60 -15.71 4.97 -14.55
CA ASN A 60 -16.89 4.11 -14.66
C ASN A 60 -17.50 4.14 -16.08
N LYS A 61 -17.34 5.22 -16.81
CA LYS A 61 -17.76 5.29 -18.22
C LYS A 61 -17.01 4.30 -19.10
N LYS A 62 -15.74 4.02 -18.80
CA LYS A 62 -14.92 3.05 -19.54
C LYS A 62 -15.00 1.65 -18.93
N TYR A 63 -15.04 1.56 -17.63
CA TYR A 63 -14.98 0.32 -16.86
C TYR A 63 -16.15 0.23 -15.86
N PRO A 64 -17.38 -0.07 -16.33
CA PRO A 64 -18.55 -0.07 -15.45
C PRO A 64 -18.49 -1.17 -14.38
N ASP A 65 -17.82 -2.30 -14.66
CA ASP A 65 -17.76 -3.45 -13.77
C ASP A 65 -16.39 -3.63 -13.10
N PHE A 66 -15.45 -2.73 -13.35
CA PHE A 66 -14.09 -2.79 -12.78
C PHE A 66 -13.75 -1.50 -12.03
N ILE A 67 -13.74 -1.57 -10.70
CA ILE A 67 -13.48 -0.41 -9.84
C ILE A 67 -12.04 0.11 -9.90
N GLY A 68 -11.13 -0.57 -10.59
CA GLY A 68 -9.71 -0.25 -10.64
C GLY A 68 -8.88 -1.05 -9.64
N TYR A 69 -7.57 -0.84 -9.64
CA TYR A 69 -6.66 -1.39 -8.64
C TYR A 69 -6.50 -0.42 -7.47
N ASN A 70 -6.24 -0.97 -6.28
CA ASN A 70 -5.93 -0.19 -5.08
C ASN A 70 -4.43 -0.21 -4.73
N CYS A 71 -4.10 0.34 -3.57
CA CYS A 71 -2.74 0.39 -3.04
C CYS A 71 -2.11 -1.01 -2.86
N ARG A 72 -2.85 -1.96 -2.28
CA ARG A 72 -2.37 -3.32 -1.98
C ARG A 72 -2.08 -4.10 -3.26
N ILE A 73 -3.02 -4.09 -4.22
CA ILE A 73 -2.85 -4.76 -5.52
C ILE A 73 -1.65 -4.16 -6.26
N THR A 74 -1.55 -2.84 -6.30
CA THR A 74 -0.47 -2.13 -7.01
C THR A 74 0.90 -2.42 -6.41
N ALA A 75 1.05 -2.32 -5.08
CA ALA A 75 2.32 -2.57 -4.42
C ALA A 75 2.75 -4.04 -4.55
N PHE A 76 1.80 -4.97 -4.41
CA PHE A 76 2.08 -6.39 -4.60
C PHE A 76 2.46 -6.70 -6.05
N ASP A 77 1.74 -6.18 -7.03
CA ASP A 77 2.00 -6.42 -8.47
C ASP A 77 3.42 -6.00 -8.86
N LEU A 78 3.91 -4.87 -8.36
CA LEU A 78 5.29 -4.43 -8.56
C LEU A 78 6.32 -5.40 -7.94
N MET A 79 6.01 -5.99 -6.78
CA MET A 79 6.97 -6.75 -5.98
C MET A 79 6.71 -8.27 -5.95
N LYS A 80 5.71 -8.78 -6.66
CA LYS A 80 5.24 -10.18 -6.58
C LYS A 80 6.31 -11.25 -6.79
N ASP A 81 7.36 -10.94 -7.56
CA ASP A 81 8.50 -11.85 -7.78
C ASP A 81 9.51 -11.84 -6.62
N LYS A 82 9.38 -10.90 -5.70
CA LYS A 82 10.24 -10.71 -4.53
C LYS A 82 9.59 -11.16 -3.23
N ILE A 83 8.29 -11.49 -3.28
CA ILE A 83 7.47 -11.88 -2.13
C ILE A 83 7.20 -13.37 -2.19
N SER A 84 7.48 -14.07 -1.09
CA SER A 84 7.15 -15.48 -0.94
C SER A 84 6.51 -15.74 0.42
N VAL A 85 5.69 -16.79 0.48
CA VAL A 85 5.04 -17.29 1.70
C VAL A 85 5.10 -18.82 1.69
N LYS A 86 4.89 -19.46 2.82
CA LYS A 86 4.77 -20.92 2.85
C LYS A 86 3.47 -21.38 2.16
N ALA A 87 3.49 -22.58 1.58
CA ALA A 87 2.39 -23.08 0.77
C ALA A 87 1.07 -23.28 1.55
N ASP A 88 1.19 -23.67 2.82
CA ASP A 88 0.08 -23.91 3.75
C ASP A 88 -0.18 -22.72 4.71
N ALA A 89 0.20 -21.51 4.30
CA ALA A 89 -0.03 -20.31 5.08
C ALA A 89 -1.52 -20.12 5.40
N LYS A 90 -1.81 -19.76 6.65
CA LYS A 90 -3.18 -19.45 7.07
C LYS A 90 -3.57 -18.06 6.57
N VAL A 91 -4.72 -17.99 5.92
CA VAL A 91 -5.25 -16.76 5.30
C VAL A 91 -6.57 -16.39 5.96
N ASN A 92 -6.69 -15.13 6.36
CA ASN A 92 -7.97 -14.48 6.61
C ASN A 92 -8.13 -13.31 5.63
N ALA A 93 -8.89 -13.54 4.58
CA ALA A 93 -9.12 -12.57 3.51
C ALA A 93 -10.41 -11.76 3.69
N SER A 94 -10.99 -11.72 4.89
CA SER A 94 -12.29 -11.05 5.16
C SER A 94 -12.31 -9.59 4.71
N ASN A 95 -11.22 -8.86 4.89
CA ASN A 95 -11.08 -7.45 4.48
C ASN A 95 -10.58 -7.26 3.05
N LEU A 96 -10.43 -8.34 2.26
CA LEU A 96 -9.93 -8.29 0.88
C LEU A 96 -11.02 -8.50 -0.18
N PHE A 97 -12.29 -8.46 0.20
CA PHE A 97 -13.39 -8.72 -0.72
C PHE A 97 -13.43 -7.76 -1.92
N MET A 98 -13.12 -6.47 -1.70
CA MET A 98 -13.03 -5.49 -2.78
C MET A 98 -11.81 -5.72 -3.66
N ASP A 99 -10.68 -6.14 -3.09
CA ASP A 99 -9.47 -6.52 -3.84
C ASP A 99 -9.75 -7.75 -4.72
N GLN A 100 -10.42 -8.74 -4.16
CA GLN A 100 -10.80 -9.96 -4.88
C GLN A 100 -11.77 -9.66 -6.02
N ASP A 101 -12.75 -8.79 -5.78
CA ASP A 101 -13.69 -8.32 -6.80
C ASP A 101 -12.97 -7.57 -7.92
N ALA A 102 -12.10 -6.62 -7.57
CA ALA A 102 -11.29 -5.89 -8.54
C ALA A 102 -10.40 -6.83 -9.39
N LEU A 103 -9.76 -7.81 -8.77
CA LEU A 103 -8.94 -8.80 -9.47
C LEU A 103 -9.76 -9.72 -10.39
N LYS A 104 -11.01 -10.03 -10.01
CA LYS A 104 -11.95 -10.83 -10.81
C LYS A 104 -12.41 -10.09 -12.07
N HIS A 105 -12.69 -8.79 -11.96
CA HIS A 105 -13.19 -7.97 -13.06
C HIS A 105 -12.10 -7.20 -13.81
N ALA A 106 -10.85 -7.37 -13.41
CA ALA A 106 -9.72 -6.74 -14.09
C ALA A 106 -9.64 -7.15 -15.57
N PRO A 107 -9.29 -6.22 -16.47
CA PRO A 107 -9.22 -6.48 -17.91
C PRO A 107 -8.14 -7.52 -18.28
N ALA A 108 -7.19 -7.78 -17.38
CA ALA A 108 -6.18 -8.81 -17.55
C ALA A 108 -5.89 -9.51 -16.21
N LYS A 109 -5.59 -10.81 -16.28
CA LYS A 109 -5.21 -11.60 -15.11
C LYS A 109 -3.91 -11.10 -14.50
N LYS A 110 -3.95 -10.61 -13.27
CA LYS A 110 -2.78 -10.05 -12.57
C LYS A 110 -1.93 -11.11 -11.88
N PHE A 111 -2.56 -12.11 -11.25
CA PHE A 111 -1.87 -13.05 -10.37
C PHE A 111 -2.13 -14.51 -10.77
N THR A 112 -1.09 -15.34 -10.65
CA THR A 112 -1.23 -16.81 -10.64
C THR A 112 -1.91 -17.25 -9.34
N LYS A 113 -2.31 -18.52 -9.23
CA LYS A 113 -2.85 -19.07 -7.98
C LYS A 113 -1.87 -18.91 -6.81
N LYS A 114 -0.57 -19.17 -7.04
CA LYS A 114 0.49 -19.02 -6.04
C LYS A 114 0.65 -17.56 -5.61
N GLN A 115 0.63 -16.63 -6.56
CA GLN A 115 0.73 -15.19 -6.27
C GLN A 115 -0.52 -14.67 -5.54
N LYS A 116 -1.71 -15.15 -5.91
CA LYS A 116 -2.94 -14.82 -5.18
C LYS A 116 -2.87 -15.27 -3.72
N HIS A 117 -2.41 -16.51 -3.47
CA HIS A 117 -2.21 -17.01 -2.12
C HIS A 117 -1.18 -16.16 -1.34
N ALA A 118 -0.07 -15.77 -1.96
CA ALA A 118 0.92 -14.88 -1.34
C ALA A 118 0.33 -13.49 -1.04
N PHE A 119 -0.46 -12.92 -1.94
CA PHE A 119 -1.17 -11.66 -1.74
C PHE A 119 -2.12 -11.73 -0.55
N GLU A 120 -2.99 -12.73 -0.50
CA GLU A 120 -3.97 -12.92 0.57
C GLU A 120 -3.29 -13.23 1.91
N THR A 121 -2.18 -13.96 1.91
CA THR A 121 -1.38 -14.21 3.13
C THR A 121 -0.74 -12.93 3.67
N LEU A 122 -0.09 -12.16 2.79
CA LEU A 122 0.59 -10.91 3.14
C LEU A 122 -0.38 -9.90 3.77
N TYR A 123 -1.58 -9.77 3.20
CA TYR A 123 -2.60 -8.80 3.60
C TYR A 123 -3.72 -9.39 4.47
N SER A 124 -3.51 -10.57 5.05
CA SER A 124 -4.47 -11.20 5.97
C SER A 124 -4.81 -10.30 7.15
N THR A 125 -6.09 -10.28 7.49
CA THR A 125 -6.58 -9.71 8.75
C THR A 125 -6.17 -10.60 9.91
N LEU A 126 -5.78 -10.01 11.04
CA LEU A 126 -5.34 -10.71 12.23
C LEU A 126 -6.19 -10.32 13.44
N ASN A 127 -6.69 -11.29 14.18
CA ASN A 127 -7.26 -11.01 15.49
C ASN A 127 -6.14 -10.55 16.44
N THR A 128 -6.42 -9.55 17.28
CA THR A 128 -5.45 -8.96 18.18
C THR A 128 -6.06 -8.69 19.57
N ALA A 129 -5.28 -8.17 20.49
CA ALA A 129 -5.74 -7.83 21.83
C ALA A 129 -6.51 -6.50 21.85
N TYR A 130 -7.43 -6.36 22.79
CA TYR A 130 -8.08 -5.09 23.14
C TYR A 130 -7.10 -4.23 23.94
N THR A 131 -6.33 -3.41 23.29
CA THR A 131 -5.35 -2.51 23.89
C THR A 131 -4.95 -1.40 22.93
N THR A 132 -4.63 -0.24 23.43
CA THR A 132 -4.05 0.88 22.65
C THR A 132 -2.51 0.82 22.57
N ASP A 133 -1.89 -0.21 23.16
CA ASP A 133 -0.45 -0.40 23.09
C ASP A 133 -0.01 -0.86 21.70
N VAL A 134 0.62 0.03 20.96
CA VAL A 134 1.10 -0.21 19.59
C VAL A 134 2.11 -1.35 19.52
N ASP A 135 2.99 -1.47 20.52
CA ASP A 135 4.03 -2.51 20.54
C ASP A 135 3.43 -3.93 20.58
N THR A 136 2.32 -4.11 21.28
CA THR A 136 1.57 -5.37 21.29
C THR A 136 1.12 -5.74 19.87
N HIS A 137 0.62 -4.79 19.11
CA HIS A 137 0.14 -5.00 17.75
C HIS A 137 1.29 -5.23 16.75
N ILE A 138 2.39 -4.49 16.89
CA ILE A 138 3.61 -4.71 16.09
C ILE A 138 4.13 -6.14 16.28
N LYS A 139 4.24 -6.61 17.51
CA LYS A 139 4.66 -7.99 17.82
C LYS A 139 3.72 -9.03 17.22
N LYS A 140 2.41 -8.78 17.28
CA LYS A 140 1.38 -9.65 16.68
C LYS A 140 1.54 -9.75 15.16
N GLN A 141 1.68 -8.62 14.47
CA GLN A 141 1.88 -8.57 13.02
C GLN A 141 3.16 -9.30 12.60
N LYS A 142 4.28 -9.02 13.26
CA LYS A 142 5.56 -9.70 12.99
C LYS A 142 5.48 -11.20 13.20
N LYS A 143 4.83 -11.64 14.28
CA LYS A 143 4.65 -13.08 14.60
C LYS A 143 3.84 -13.78 13.50
N ALA A 144 2.73 -13.18 13.05
CA ALA A 144 1.90 -13.76 12.00
C ALA A 144 2.67 -13.92 10.67
N TRP A 145 3.40 -12.91 10.25
CA TRP A 145 4.22 -13.00 9.05
C TRP A 145 5.35 -14.02 9.18
N LYS A 146 6.00 -14.09 10.35
CA LYS A 146 7.02 -15.13 10.61
C LYS A 146 6.44 -16.54 10.55
N GLN A 147 5.28 -16.78 11.15
CA GLN A 147 4.59 -18.08 11.13
C GLN A 147 4.17 -18.52 9.72
N ASN A 148 3.84 -17.58 8.85
CA ASN A 148 3.47 -17.80 7.47
C ASN A 148 4.67 -17.71 6.50
N GLU A 149 5.88 -17.57 7.04
CA GLU A 149 7.13 -17.45 6.28
C GLU A 149 7.07 -16.38 5.19
N VAL A 150 6.43 -15.25 5.50
CA VAL A 150 6.42 -14.09 4.60
C VAL A 150 7.85 -13.57 4.48
N LYS A 151 8.37 -13.58 3.25
CA LYS A 151 9.73 -13.12 2.95
C LYS A 151 9.68 -12.16 1.77
N ILE A 152 10.47 -11.09 1.88
CA ILE A 152 10.70 -10.13 0.80
C ILE A 152 12.22 -10.06 0.61
N SER A 153 12.72 -10.44 -0.57
CA SER A 153 14.15 -10.62 -0.80
C SER A 153 14.58 -10.34 -2.24
N GLY A 154 15.90 -10.25 -2.46
CA GLY A 154 16.48 -10.09 -3.80
C GLY A 154 16.18 -8.72 -4.43
N THR A 155 16.01 -7.68 -3.62
CA THR A 155 15.72 -6.32 -4.09
C THR A 155 16.17 -5.28 -3.06
N LYS A 156 16.45 -4.07 -3.53
CA LYS A 156 16.63 -2.87 -2.68
C LYS A 156 15.31 -2.11 -2.49
N ALA A 157 14.26 -2.50 -3.19
CA ALA A 157 12.92 -1.98 -2.96
C ALA A 157 12.36 -2.54 -1.66
N SER A 158 11.62 -1.72 -0.94
CA SER A 158 10.91 -2.13 0.27
C SER A 158 9.40 -2.02 0.06
N LEU A 159 8.66 -2.99 0.56
CA LEU A 159 7.22 -2.88 0.72
C LEU A 159 6.93 -2.09 1.99
N ILE A 160 6.22 -0.99 1.86
CA ILE A 160 5.72 -0.19 2.99
C ILE A 160 4.26 -0.51 3.19
N THR A 161 3.87 -0.81 4.42
CA THR A 161 2.46 -1.04 4.79
C THR A 161 2.10 -0.23 6.02
N VAL A 162 0.89 0.34 6.02
CA VAL A 162 0.29 0.99 7.17
C VAL A 162 -0.73 0.03 7.76
N VAL A 163 -0.49 -0.39 9.00
CA VAL A 163 -1.32 -1.34 9.73
C VAL A 163 -2.24 -0.59 10.68
N PHE A 164 -3.53 -0.89 10.59
CA PHE A 164 -4.57 -0.33 11.45
C PHE A 164 -5.01 -1.33 12.49
N HIS A 165 -5.23 -0.85 13.70
CA HIS A 165 -6.02 -1.54 14.72
C HIS A 165 -7.45 -1.05 14.63
N SER A 166 -8.40 -1.97 14.49
CA SER A 166 -9.84 -1.71 14.56
C SER A 166 -10.41 -2.40 15.79
N SER A 167 -11.14 -1.66 16.61
CA SER A 167 -11.75 -2.16 17.83
C SER A 167 -13.26 -1.98 17.77
N PHE A 168 -13.98 -3.09 17.84
CA PHE A 168 -15.45 -3.14 17.91
C PHE A 168 -15.92 -3.56 19.31
N GLY A 169 -15.08 -3.36 20.33
CA GLY A 169 -15.28 -3.72 21.71
C GLY A 169 -14.25 -4.75 22.22
N LYS A 170 -14.39 -5.17 23.47
CA LYS A 170 -13.39 -6.03 24.15
C LYS A 170 -13.09 -7.34 23.43
N ASN A 171 -14.08 -7.90 22.75
CA ASN A 171 -14.00 -9.23 22.15
C ASN A 171 -13.73 -9.24 20.64
N GLU A 172 -13.73 -8.08 20.00
CA GLU A 172 -13.58 -7.98 18.55
C GLU A 172 -12.55 -6.90 18.20
N ASN A 173 -11.33 -7.35 18.01
CA ASN A 173 -10.17 -6.50 17.72
C ASN A 173 -9.35 -7.11 16.60
N GLU A 174 -9.06 -6.31 15.60
CA GLU A 174 -8.39 -6.75 14.38
C GLU A 174 -7.26 -5.82 13.97
N LEU A 175 -6.24 -6.41 13.35
CA LEU A 175 -5.24 -5.68 12.56
C LEU A 175 -5.51 -5.91 11.08
N SER A 176 -5.51 -4.84 10.32
CA SER A 176 -5.62 -4.88 8.87
C SER A 176 -4.61 -3.93 8.22
N ILE A 177 -4.16 -4.26 7.00
CA ILE A 177 -3.30 -3.38 6.23
C ILE A 177 -4.17 -2.46 5.40
N GLY A 178 -4.30 -1.22 5.84
CA GLY A 178 -5.15 -0.21 5.22
C GLY A 178 -4.50 0.52 4.06
N HIS A 179 -3.16 0.57 4.02
CA HIS A 179 -2.43 1.17 2.90
C HIS A 179 -1.11 0.45 2.62
N ALA A 180 -0.68 0.50 1.35
CA ALA A 180 0.58 -0.08 0.91
C ALA A 180 1.20 0.73 -0.24
N GLY A 181 2.53 0.68 -0.32
CA GLY A 181 3.29 1.25 -1.43
C GLY A 181 4.70 0.66 -1.50
N VAL A 182 5.42 1.02 -2.54
CA VAL A 182 6.79 0.54 -2.78
C VAL A 182 7.76 1.69 -2.60
N LEU A 183 8.75 1.51 -1.73
CA LEU A 183 9.81 2.47 -1.45
C LEU A 183 11.09 2.05 -2.16
N VAL A 184 11.66 2.94 -2.95
CA VAL A 184 12.94 2.68 -3.64
C VAL A 184 13.95 3.80 -3.41
N PRO A 185 15.23 3.47 -3.18
CA PRO A 185 16.29 4.45 -3.11
C PRO A 185 16.61 4.99 -4.50
N THR A 186 17.01 6.26 -4.57
CA THR A 186 17.51 6.90 -5.78
C THR A 186 19.02 7.11 -5.73
N LYS A 187 19.64 7.41 -6.87
CA LYS A 187 21.09 7.65 -6.94
C LYS A 187 21.53 8.89 -6.16
N ASP A 188 20.66 9.90 -6.04
CA ASP A 188 20.87 11.12 -5.27
C ASP A 188 20.53 10.95 -3.77
N LYS A 189 20.50 9.69 -3.27
CA LYS A 189 20.24 9.33 -1.87
C LYS A 189 18.87 9.78 -1.34
N LYS A 190 17.89 10.04 -2.23
CA LYS A 190 16.49 10.26 -1.88
C LYS A 190 15.73 8.94 -1.92
N LEU A 191 14.47 9.02 -1.54
CA LEU A 191 13.53 7.89 -1.55
C LEU A 191 12.35 8.25 -2.45
N LEU A 192 11.97 7.35 -3.35
CA LEU A 192 10.70 7.44 -4.07
C LEU A 192 9.72 6.46 -3.45
N PHE A 193 8.56 6.96 -3.08
CA PHE A 193 7.43 6.16 -2.60
C PHE A 193 6.36 6.09 -3.70
N VAL A 194 6.17 4.90 -4.23
CA VAL A 194 5.24 4.61 -5.34
C VAL A 194 3.98 3.99 -4.76
N GLU A 195 2.85 4.62 -4.97
CA GLU A 195 1.57 4.17 -4.43
C GLU A 195 0.40 4.39 -5.40
N LYS A 196 -0.69 3.68 -5.21
CA LYS A 196 -2.03 3.99 -5.69
C LYS A 196 -2.83 4.39 -4.46
N LEU A 197 -3.40 5.58 -4.45
CA LEU A 197 -4.05 6.10 -3.22
C LEU A 197 -5.26 5.28 -2.78
N SER A 198 -6.12 4.93 -3.72
CA SER A 198 -7.28 4.05 -3.51
C SER A 198 -7.75 3.47 -4.84
N PHE A 199 -8.85 2.73 -4.85
CA PHE A 199 -9.47 2.27 -6.10
C PHE A 199 -9.82 3.43 -7.03
N SER A 200 -10.40 4.50 -6.49
CA SER A 200 -10.84 5.68 -7.23
C SER A 200 -9.76 6.74 -7.46
N LEU A 201 -8.77 6.83 -6.58
CA LEU A 201 -7.77 7.89 -6.59
C LEU A 201 -6.49 7.52 -7.35
N PRO A 202 -5.69 8.50 -7.83
CA PRO A 202 -4.59 8.27 -8.75
C PRO A 202 -3.43 7.43 -8.22
N TYR A 203 -2.66 6.89 -9.16
CA TYR A 203 -1.25 6.56 -8.92
C TYR A 203 -0.48 7.83 -8.65
N GLN A 204 0.40 7.78 -7.65
CA GLN A 204 1.33 8.88 -7.40
C GLN A 204 2.69 8.37 -6.96
N VAL A 205 3.70 9.21 -7.16
CA VAL A 205 5.05 9.00 -6.66
C VAL A 205 5.45 10.21 -5.87
N LEU A 206 5.87 9.98 -4.63
CA LEU A 206 6.38 11.03 -3.75
C LEU A 206 7.88 10.85 -3.57
N LYS A 207 8.59 11.97 -3.50
CA LYS A 207 10.04 11.99 -3.27
C LYS A 207 10.33 12.55 -1.89
N PHE A 208 11.04 11.77 -1.08
CA PHE A 208 11.39 12.09 0.30
C PHE A 208 12.91 12.13 0.49
N ASP A 209 13.37 12.94 1.43
CA ASP A 209 14.76 12.95 1.83
C ASP A 209 15.13 11.72 2.66
N ASN A 210 14.21 11.24 3.47
CA ASN A 210 14.45 10.16 4.43
C ASN A 210 13.12 9.56 4.92
N ARG A 211 13.22 8.48 5.72
CA ARG A 211 12.06 7.80 6.31
C ARG A 211 11.28 8.62 7.33
N LYS A 212 11.90 9.62 7.96
CA LYS A 212 11.18 10.53 8.88
C LYS A 212 10.12 11.35 8.13
N GLN A 213 10.46 11.83 6.92
CA GLN A 213 9.49 12.53 6.08
C GLN A 213 8.38 11.59 5.56
N LEU A 214 8.73 10.35 5.18
CA LEU A 214 7.74 9.34 4.80
C LEU A 214 6.81 9.01 5.96
N ASN A 215 7.35 8.82 7.17
CA ASN A 215 6.56 8.62 8.39
C ASN A 215 5.60 9.79 8.63
N HIS A 216 6.09 11.02 8.51
CA HIS A 216 5.24 12.21 8.68
C HIS A 216 4.09 12.23 7.67
N TYR A 217 4.38 11.93 6.42
CA TYR A 217 3.35 11.84 5.37
C TYR A 217 2.31 10.75 5.69
N LEU A 218 2.74 9.52 5.93
CA LEU A 218 1.84 8.38 6.15
C LEU A 218 1.03 8.52 7.44
N MET A 219 1.66 8.93 8.54
CA MET A 219 0.94 9.18 9.80
C MET A 219 0.00 10.38 9.69
N GLY A 220 0.38 11.43 8.94
CA GLY A 220 -0.50 12.55 8.65
C GLY A 220 -1.76 12.17 7.87
N MET A 221 -1.63 11.19 6.96
CA MET A 221 -2.73 10.66 6.16
C MET A 221 -3.63 9.72 6.96
N TYR A 222 -3.05 8.80 7.73
CA TYR A 222 -3.72 7.61 8.21
C TYR A 222 -3.91 7.55 9.73
N ASP A 223 -3.23 8.40 10.52
CA ASP A 223 -3.51 8.56 11.94
C ASP A 223 -4.75 9.44 12.14
N THR A 224 -5.90 8.86 11.88
CA THR A 224 -7.19 9.50 12.06
C THR A 224 -7.86 9.02 13.35
N SER A 225 -8.59 9.90 14.04
CA SER A 225 -9.36 9.53 15.24
C SER A 225 -10.82 9.31 14.85
N TRP A 226 -11.31 8.09 15.10
CA TRP A 226 -12.69 7.70 14.81
C TRP A 226 -13.57 7.67 16.07
N GLY A 227 -13.02 8.05 17.23
CA GLY A 227 -13.73 8.03 18.51
C GLY A 227 -13.80 6.66 19.18
N GLN A 228 -13.12 5.62 18.62
CA GLN A 228 -12.96 4.32 19.25
C GLN A 228 -11.64 4.25 20.02
N GLU A 229 -11.55 3.26 20.96
CA GLU A 229 -10.32 2.94 21.69
C GLU A 229 -9.38 2.11 20.81
N GLU A 230 -8.83 2.73 19.79
CA GLU A 230 -7.89 2.10 18.86
C GLU A 230 -6.46 2.51 19.16
N ALA A 231 -5.55 1.57 18.96
CA ALA A 231 -4.13 1.90 18.92
C ALA A 231 -3.83 2.76 17.69
N LYS A 232 -2.80 3.59 17.79
CA LYS A 232 -2.31 4.36 16.65
C LYS A 232 -1.86 3.42 15.52
N PRO A 233 -2.04 3.78 14.24
CA PRO A 233 -1.50 3.01 13.14
C PRO A 233 0.02 2.94 13.22
N PHE A 234 0.59 1.89 12.66
CA PHE A 234 2.03 1.74 12.58
C PHE A 234 2.47 1.36 11.18
N ILE A 235 3.73 1.69 10.87
CA ILE A 235 4.27 1.53 9.53
C ILE A 235 5.30 0.42 9.53
N MET A 236 5.08 -0.59 8.69
CA MET A 236 6.04 -1.66 8.48
C MET A 236 6.82 -1.42 7.18
N GLU A 237 8.09 -1.76 7.20
CA GLU A 237 8.95 -1.83 6.02
C GLU A 237 9.37 -3.30 5.83
N ASN A 238 8.91 -3.91 4.77
CA ASN A 238 8.94 -5.36 4.60
C ASN A 238 8.27 -6.05 5.80
N THR A 239 8.96 -6.94 6.50
CA THR A 239 8.43 -7.65 7.68
C THR A 239 8.85 -7.05 9.01
N ASN A 240 9.45 -5.86 9.02
CA ASN A 240 9.92 -5.17 10.21
C ASN A 240 9.24 -3.82 10.38
N LEU A 241 9.27 -3.30 11.63
CA LEU A 241 8.89 -1.92 11.87
C LEU A 241 9.79 -0.99 11.06
N MET A 242 9.19 -0.03 10.34
CA MET A 242 9.97 0.93 9.54
C MET A 242 10.91 1.73 10.45
N LYS A 243 12.17 1.85 10.02
CA LYS A 243 13.12 2.73 10.70
C LYS A 243 12.55 4.15 10.79
N ASP A 244 12.75 4.81 11.92
CA ASP A 244 12.22 6.14 12.21
C ASP A 244 10.67 6.22 12.32
N TYR A 245 9.96 5.07 12.41
CA TYR A 245 8.55 5.09 12.76
C TYR A 245 8.33 5.80 14.09
N ARG A 246 7.35 6.69 14.11
CA ARG A 246 6.90 7.38 15.33
C ARG A 246 5.46 7.87 15.17
N VAL A 247 4.75 7.93 16.27
CA VAL A 247 3.47 8.62 16.35
C VAL A 247 3.70 10.12 16.20
N ILE A 248 2.92 10.78 15.37
CA ILE A 248 2.92 12.24 15.23
C ILE A 248 1.91 12.78 16.22
N ARG A 249 2.35 13.65 17.12
CA ARG A 249 1.41 14.42 17.92
C ARG A 249 0.70 15.39 16.97
N LYS A 250 -0.63 15.30 16.90
CA LYS A 250 -1.42 16.35 16.28
C LYS A 250 -1.33 17.54 17.23
N ASP A 251 -0.81 18.65 16.76
CA ASP A 251 -0.92 19.91 17.49
C ASP A 251 -2.41 20.15 17.71
N LYS A 252 -2.76 20.44 18.98
CA LYS A 252 -4.14 20.68 19.41
C LYS A 252 -4.66 21.97 18.80
#